data_a85e445107effb066667ff0ea3881549
#
_entry.id   a85e445107effb066667ff0ea3881549
#
_cell.length_a   1.000
_cell.length_b   1.000
_cell.length_c   1.000
_cell.angle_alpha   90.00
_cell.angle_beta   90.00
_cell.angle_gamma   90.00
#
_symmetry.space_group_name_H-M   'P 1'
#
loop_
_entity.id
_entity.type
_entity.pdbx_description
1 polymer ?
#
loop_
_entity_poly.entity_id
_entity_poly.type
_entity_poly.pdbx_seq_one_letter_code
_entity_poly.pdbx_strand_id
1 'polypeptide(L)'
;MLPFPNFFLALNDTLHIEVRMAIYSINDLLLVAQDLKQVRVKIFDELSSIVDPEINVSITELELIDEVDIQDSNVKVDLHLTSPFCPAVFGFKICQDIHDNLLKIDGIDNVKVNVSNHFMAEQINNQVNNSPNPHKKE
;
A
#
# COMPACT_ATOMS: atom_id res chain seq x y z
N MET A 1 32.66 -2.67 -21.40
CA MET A 1 32.37 -2.19 -21.40
C MET A 1 31.66 -1.94 -21.05
N LEU A 2 31.69 -1.94 -20.66
CA LEU A 2 30.82 -1.50 -20.48
C LEU A 2 30.59 -0.69 -21.34
N PRO A 3 30.03 -0.90 -21.93
CA PRO A 3 29.60 0.01 -22.75
C PRO A 3 29.03 1.03 -22.14
N PHE A 4 29.65 1.33 -21.29
CA PHE A 4 29.20 2.26 -20.55
C PHE A 4 29.91 3.48 -20.63
N PRO A 5 30.50 3.81 -21.68
CA PRO A 5 31.30 4.95 -21.68
C PRO A 5 30.52 6.17 -21.35
N ASN A 6 29.39 6.29 -21.84
CA ASN A 6 28.61 7.44 -21.45
C ASN A 6 28.16 7.43 -20.07
N PHE A 7 28.18 6.42 -19.58
CA PHE A 7 28.19 6.10 -18.37
C PHE A 7 29.16 6.84 -17.59
N PHE A 8 30.17 7.06 -18.06
CA PHE A 8 31.21 7.53 -17.37
C PHE A 8 31.23 8.91 -17.17
N LEU A 9 30.49 9.62 -17.73
CA LEU A 9 30.53 10.94 -17.55
C LEU A 9 29.49 11.46 -16.67
N ALA A 10 28.40 11.06 -16.77
CA ALA A 10 27.49 11.20 -15.73
C ALA A 10 27.98 10.42 -14.63
N LEU A 11 29.03 10.00 -14.78
CA LEU A 11 29.65 9.01 -14.20
C LEU A 11 30.12 9.18 -12.90
N ASN A 12 30.45 10.25 -12.51
CA ASN A 12 30.86 10.47 -11.16
C ASN A 12 29.71 10.15 -10.19
N ASP A 13 28.49 10.49 -10.56
CA ASP A 13 27.35 10.14 -9.75
C ASP A 13 27.00 8.65 -9.87
N THR A 14 27.14 8.08 -11.04
CA THR A 14 26.86 6.67 -11.28
C THR A 14 27.89 5.79 -10.61
N LEU A 15 29.15 6.16 -10.64
CA LEU A 15 30.22 5.46 -9.93
C LEU A 15 30.01 5.52 -8.42
N HIS A 16 29.55 6.64 -7.90
CA HIS A 16 29.23 6.76 -6.50
C HIS A 16 28.07 5.85 -6.11
N ILE A 17 27.09 5.69 -6.96
CA ILE A 17 25.96 4.80 -6.72
C ILE A 17 26.44 3.35 -6.77
N GLU A 18 27.24 2.99 -7.74
CA GLU A 18 27.78 1.63 -7.85
C GLU A 18 28.69 1.27 -6.69
N VAL A 19 29.54 2.18 -6.28
CA VAL A 19 30.42 1.98 -5.14
C VAL A 19 29.60 1.89 -3.85
N ARG A 20 28.53 2.66 -3.74
CA ARG A 20 27.62 2.53 -2.61
C ARG A 20 26.89 1.19 -2.61
N MET A 21 26.46 0.72 -3.76
CA MET A 21 25.84 -0.60 -3.89
C MET A 21 26.82 -1.73 -3.61
N ALA A 22 28.09 -1.56 -3.97
CA ALA A 22 29.10 -2.55 -3.69
C ALA A 22 29.47 -2.64 -2.20
N ILE A 23 29.18 -1.60 -1.43
CA ILE A 23 29.40 -1.59 0.01
C ILE A 23 28.30 -2.35 0.73
N TYR A 24 27.10 -2.45 0.13
CA TYR A 24 26.02 -3.22 0.73
C TYR A 24 26.27 -4.70 0.42
N SER A 25 26.44 -5.48 1.45
CA SER A 25 26.62 -6.91 1.30
C SER A 25 25.31 -7.54 0.79
N ILE A 26 25.43 -8.73 0.25
CA ILE A 26 24.26 -9.54 -0.14
C ILE A 26 23.32 -9.70 1.06
N ASN A 27 23.87 -9.74 2.27
CA ASN A 27 23.08 -9.84 3.49
C ASN A 27 22.19 -8.61 3.71
N ASP A 28 22.69 -7.41 3.40
CA ASP A 28 21.88 -6.18 3.53
C ASP A 28 20.75 -6.14 2.51
N LEU A 29 21.00 -6.59 1.29
CA LEU A 29 19.96 -6.71 0.26
C LEU A 29 18.91 -7.74 0.64
N LEU A 30 19.33 -8.87 1.21
CA LEU A 30 18.42 -9.89 1.72
C LEU A 30 17.60 -9.37 2.89
N LEU A 31 18.18 -8.57 3.75
CA LEU A 31 17.49 -7.97 4.89
C LEU A 31 16.39 -7.02 4.43
N VAL A 32 16.68 -6.15 3.47
CA VAL A 32 15.69 -5.23 2.89
C VAL A 32 14.57 -6.01 2.21
N ALA A 33 14.89 -7.07 1.47
CA ALA A 33 13.89 -7.91 0.82
C ALA A 33 13.01 -8.63 1.85
N GLN A 34 13.57 -9.05 2.98
CA GLN A 34 12.82 -9.65 4.07
C GLN A 34 11.89 -8.64 4.73
N ASP A 35 12.35 -7.41 4.95
CA ASP A 35 11.52 -6.37 5.54
C ASP A 35 10.32 -6.04 4.65
N LEU A 36 10.53 -5.92 3.34
CA LEU A 36 9.45 -5.70 2.39
C LEU A 36 8.45 -6.86 2.39
N LYS A 37 8.95 -8.09 2.50
CA LYS A 37 8.11 -9.27 2.56
C LYS A 37 7.26 -9.27 3.84
N GLN A 38 7.86 -8.90 4.96
CA GLN A 38 7.15 -8.81 6.24
C GLN A 38 6.06 -7.75 6.21
N VAL A 39 6.34 -6.59 5.63
CA VAL A 39 5.35 -5.51 5.48
C VAL A 39 4.19 -5.99 4.62
N ARG A 40 4.45 -6.68 3.51
CA ARG A 40 3.40 -7.26 2.66
C ARG A 40 2.53 -8.24 3.42
N VAL A 41 3.13 -9.13 4.19
CA VAL A 41 2.40 -10.11 5.00
C VAL A 41 1.50 -9.41 6.00
N LYS A 42 2.00 -8.40 6.69
CA LYS A 42 1.21 -7.62 7.64
C LYS A 42 0.04 -6.90 6.96
N ILE A 43 0.25 -6.33 5.79
CA ILE A 43 -0.81 -5.70 5.02
C ILE A 43 -1.91 -6.71 4.68
N PHE A 44 -1.54 -7.87 4.16
CA PHE A 44 -2.52 -8.89 3.82
C PHE A 44 -3.24 -9.45 5.04
N ASP A 45 -2.56 -9.61 6.16
CA ASP A 45 -3.18 -10.04 7.41
C ASP A 45 -4.22 -9.02 7.88
N GLU A 46 -3.89 -7.74 7.84
CA GLU A 46 -4.85 -6.68 8.19
C GLU A 46 -6.03 -6.63 7.23
N LEU A 47 -5.79 -6.73 5.92
CA LEU A 47 -6.86 -6.76 4.93
C LEU A 47 -7.78 -7.98 5.14
N SER A 48 -7.20 -9.13 5.48
CA SER A 48 -7.97 -10.35 5.72
C SER A 48 -8.83 -10.29 6.97
N SER A 49 -8.50 -9.43 7.91
CA SER A 49 -9.26 -9.23 9.13
C SER A 49 -10.49 -8.33 8.93
N ILE A 50 -10.54 -7.60 7.82
CA ILE A 50 -11.65 -6.69 7.52
C ILE A 50 -12.77 -7.50 6.89
N VAL A 51 -13.97 -7.37 7.42
CA VAL A 51 -15.14 -8.07 6.92
C VAL A 51 -16.13 -7.10 6.31
N ASP A 52 -16.84 -7.56 5.29
CA ASP A 52 -17.98 -6.83 4.74
C ASP A 52 -19.09 -6.86 5.78
N PRO A 53 -19.56 -5.71 6.31
CA PRO A 53 -20.56 -5.69 7.38
C PRO A 53 -21.93 -6.20 6.93
N GLU A 54 -22.18 -6.27 5.64
CA GLU A 54 -23.47 -6.75 5.11
C GLU A 54 -23.57 -8.27 5.14
N ILE A 55 -22.49 -8.96 4.82
CA ILE A 55 -22.48 -10.42 4.71
C ILE A 55 -21.54 -11.11 5.68
N ASN A 56 -20.75 -10.34 6.43
CA ASN A 56 -19.82 -10.81 7.45
C ASN A 56 -18.79 -11.84 6.94
N VAL A 57 -18.27 -11.59 5.75
CA VAL A 57 -17.21 -12.37 5.12
C VAL A 57 -16.01 -11.45 4.85
N SER A 58 -14.79 -11.97 4.98
CA SER A 58 -13.59 -11.20 4.74
C SER A 58 -13.57 -10.61 3.34
N ILE A 59 -13.12 -9.35 3.22
CA ILE A 59 -12.99 -8.68 1.92
C ILE A 59 -11.99 -9.37 1.00
N THR A 60 -11.02 -10.10 1.55
CA THR A 60 -10.08 -10.88 0.75
C THR A 60 -10.73 -12.16 0.22
N GLU A 61 -11.57 -12.82 1.01
CA GLU A 61 -12.34 -13.99 0.55
C GLU A 61 -13.34 -13.60 -0.53
N LEU A 62 -13.90 -12.41 -0.45
CA LEU A 62 -14.84 -11.89 -1.44
C LEU A 62 -14.13 -11.38 -2.70
N GLU A 63 -12.79 -11.43 -2.71
CA GLU A 63 -11.98 -10.94 -3.83
C GLU A 63 -12.26 -9.47 -4.18
N LEU A 64 -12.49 -8.64 -3.16
CA LEU A 64 -12.78 -7.22 -3.36
C LEU A 64 -11.53 -6.38 -3.61
N ILE A 65 -10.35 -6.88 -3.24
CA ILE A 65 -9.09 -6.17 -3.43
C ILE A 65 -8.59 -6.43 -4.85
N ASP A 66 -8.46 -5.37 -5.62
CA ASP A 66 -7.98 -5.44 -7.00
C ASP A 66 -6.46 -5.31 -7.09
N GLU A 67 -5.89 -4.38 -6.33
CA GLU A 67 -4.45 -4.14 -6.34
C GLU A 67 -3.98 -3.51 -5.04
N VAL A 68 -2.80 -3.89 -4.60
CA VAL A 68 -2.10 -3.25 -3.49
C VAL A 68 -0.73 -2.84 -3.98
N ASP A 69 -0.50 -1.53 -4.06
CA ASP A 69 0.78 -0.96 -4.47
C ASP A 69 1.51 -0.41 -3.25
N ILE A 70 2.75 -0.82 -3.07
CA ILE A 70 3.58 -0.42 -1.94
C ILE A 70 4.81 0.27 -2.48
N GLN A 71 4.96 1.56 -2.15
CA GLN A 71 6.12 2.35 -2.54
C GLN A 71 6.68 3.04 -1.29
N ASP A 72 7.83 2.57 -0.82
CA ASP A 72 8.46 3.03 0.41
C ASP A 72 7.50 2.89 1.61
N SER A 73 7.08 4.00 2.21
CA SER A 73 6.12 4.02 3.31
C SER A 73 4.70 4.34 2.87
N ASN A 74 4.45 4.36 1.55
CA ASN A 74 3.14 4.68 0.99
C ASN A 74 2.47 3.42 0.46
N VAL A 75 1.21 3.23 0.82
CA VAL A 75 0.42 2.09 0.35
C VAL A 75 -0.83 2.61 -0.34
N LYS A 76 -1.10 2.07 -1.52
CA LYS A 76 -2.34 2.34 -2.24
C LYS A 76 -3.11 1.04 -2.40
N VAL A 77 -4.38 1.05 -2.05
CA VAL A 77 -5.26 -0.11 -2.18
C VAL A 77 -6.39 0.24 -3.13
N ASP A 78 -6.48 -0.49 -4.21
CA ASP A 78 -7.60 -0.40 -5.15
C ASP A 78 -8.55 -1.57 -4.88
N LEU A 79 -9.82 -1.26 -4.77
CA LEU A 79 -10.85 -2.27 -4.50
C LEU A 79 -12.17 -1.92 -5.18
N HIS A 80 -13.04 -2.92 -5.29
CA HIS A 80 -14.42 -2.74 -5.71
C HIS A 80 -15.36 -3.32 -4.65
N LEU A 81 -16.61 -2.95 -4.68
CA LEU A 81 -17.63 -3.47 -3.77
C LEU A 81 -18.42 -4.59 -4.43
N THR A 82 -19.12 -5.37 -3.63
CA THR A 82 -19.91 -6.51 -4.12
C THR A 82 -21.04 -6.09 -5.07
N SER A 83 -21.53 -4.85 -4.93
CA SER A 83 -22.55 -4.28 -5.80
C SER A 83 -22.30 -2.78 -5.96
N PRO A 84 -22.53 -2.22 -7.17
CA PRO A 84 -22.44 -0.77 -7.37
C PRO A 84 -23.51 0.00 -6.60
N PHE A 85 -24.56 -0.67 -6.14
CA PHE A 85 -25.66 -0.09 -5.40
C PHE A 85 -25.65 -0.46 -3.91
N CYS A 86 -24.59 -1.06 -3.41
CA CYS A 86 -24.42 -1.33 -1.99
C CYS A 86 -24.59 -0.01 -1.20
N PRO A 87 -25.26 -0.01 -0.03
CA PRO A 87 -25.36 1.21 0.74
C PRO A 87 -24.01 1.83 1.02
N ALA A 88 -23.88 3.12 0.75
CA ALA A 88 -22.61 3.84 0.83
C ALA A 88 -21.94 3.72 2.22
N VAL A 89 -22.74 3.56 3.27
CA VAL A 89 -22.25 3.40 4.63
C VAL A 89 -21.38 2.15 4.79
N PHE A 90 -21.70 1.08 4.09
CA PHE A 90 -20.89 -0.15 4.13
C PHE A 90 -19.58 0.02 3.35
N GLY A 91 -19.67 0.61 2.17
CA GLY A 91 -18.47 0.93 1.38
C GLY A 91 -17.54 1.88 2.12
N PHE A 92 -18.10 2.92 2.72
CA PHE A 92 -17.33 3.85 3.53
C PHE A 92 -16.63 3.15 4.71
N LYS A 93 -17.38 2.28 5.42
CA LYS A 93 -16.82 1.54 6.55
C LYS A 93 -15.66 0.65 6.15
N ILE A 94 -15.80 -0.11 5.06
CA ILE A 94 -14.72 -0.96 4.56
C ILE A 94 -13.48 -0.14 4.21
N CYS A 95 -13.67 0.94 3.46
CA CYS A 95 -12.56 1.80 3.04
C CYS A 95 -11.89 2.49 4.23
N GLN A 96 -12.67 2.94 5.21
CA GLN A 96 -12.13 3.55 6.43
C GLN A 96 -11.35 2.54 7.27
N ASP A 97 -11.85 1.32 7.41
CA ASP A 97 -11.16 0.26 8.14
C ASP A 97 -9.84 -0.10 7.46
N ILE A 98 -9.80 -0.16 6.13
CA ILE A 98 -8.56 -0.37 5.39
C ILE A 98 -7.57 0.75 5.69
N HIS A 99 -8.00 1.98 5.54
CA HIS A 99 -7.16 3.16 5.78
C HIS A 99 -6.57 3.15 7.19
N ASP A 100 -7.42 3.00 8.18
CA ASP A 100 -7.00 3.09 9.58
C ASP A 100 -6.16 1.90 10.02
N ASN A 101 -6.51 0.70 9.60
CA ASN A 101 -5.78 -0.50 10.00
C ASN A 101 -4.39 -0.57 9.34
N LEU A 102 -4.27 -0.16 8.09
CA LEU A 102 -2.96 -0.14 7.43
C LEU A 102 -2.04 0.94 8.01
N LEU A 103 -2.59 2.05 8.46
CA LEU A 103 -1.80 3.10 9.12
C LEU A 103 -1.21 2.66 10.48
N LYS A 104 -1.73 1.59 11.09
CA LYS A 104 -1.18 1.04 12.33
C LYS A 104 0.09 0.24 12.10
N ILE A 105 0.36 -0.17 10.88
CA ILE A 105 1.52 -1.00 10.57
C ILE A 105 2.79 -0.15 10.62
N ASP A 106 3.80 -0.62 11.35
CA ASP A 106 5.08 0.07 11.43
C ASP A 106 5.73 0.15 10.04
N GLY A 107 6.19 1.31 9.68
CA GLY A 107 6.81 1.57 8.38
C GLY A 107 5.84 2.08 7.33
N ILE A 108 4.54 2.21 7.63
CA ILE A 108 3.56 2.80 6.73
C ILE A 108 3.16 4.17 7.25
N ASP A 109 3.42 5.20 6.46
CA ASP A 109 3.11 6.58 6.82
C ASP A 109 1.86 7.12 6.12
N ASN A 110 1.59 6.65 4.91
CA ASN A 110 0.46 7.09 4.13
C ASN A 110 -0.28 5.92 3.51
N VAL A 111 -1.60 5.96 3.58
CA VAL A 111 -2.47 4.98 2.95
C VAL A 111 -3.48 5.72 2.08
N LYS A 112 -3.59 5.29 0.84
CA LYS A 112 -4.60 5.78 -0.08
C LYS A 112 -5.51 4.63 -0.48
N VAL A 113 -6.81 4.82 -0.29
CA VAL A 113 -7.82 3.84 -0.65
C VAL A 113 -8.60 4.35 -1.85
N ASN A 114 -8.78 3.53 -2.85
CA ASN A 114 -9.51 3.87 -4.05
C ASN A 114 -10.54 2.79 -4.36
N VAL A 115 -11.79 3.05 -3.99
CA VAL A 115 -12.90 2.17 -4.34
C VAL A 115 -13.42 2.54 -5.71
N SER A 116 -13.77 1.54 -6.50
CA SER A 116 -14.35 1.71 -7.83
C SER A 116 -15.68 0.98 -7.95
N ASN A 117 -16.34 1.16 -9.08
CA ASN A 117 -17.57 0.45 -9.41
C ASN A 117 -18.69 0.65 -8.37
N HIS A 118 -18.85 1.86 -7.87
CA HIS A 118 -19.89 2.23 -6.94
C HIS A 118 -20.41 3.63 -7.25
N PHE A 119 -21.70 3.86 -7.12
CA PHE A 119 -22.31 5.16 -7.48
C PHE A 119 -21.81 6.33 -6.60
N MET A 120 -21.32 6.05 -5.40
CA MET A 120 -20.73 7.06 -4.50
C MET A 120 -19.22 6.90 -4.33
N ALA A 121 -18.54 6.24 -5.26
CA ALA A 121 -17.11 5.97 -5.16
C ALA A 121 -16.28 7.24 -4.91
N GLU A 122 -16.56 8.31 -5.65
CA GLU A 122 -15.83 9.56 -5.51
C GLU A 122 -15.95 10.16 -4.12
N GLN A 123 -17.16 10.19 -3.58
CA GLN A 123 -17.42 10.73 -2.24
C GLN A 123 -16.73 9.90 -1.16
N ILE A 124 -16.80 8.57 -1.29
CA ILE A 124 -16.14 7.66 -0.35
C ILE A 124 -14.63 7.89 -0.38
N ASN A 125 -14.04 7.91 -1.58
CA ASN A 125 -12.60 8.10 -1.75
C ASN A 125 -12.13 9.44 -1.17
N ASN A 126 -12.85 10.51 -1.45
CA ASN A 126 -12.50 11.83 -0.93
C ASN A 126 -12.58 11.90 0.59
N GLN A 127 -13.61 11.32 1.16
CA GLN A 127 -13.81 11.36 2.61
C GLN A 127 -12.77 10.52 3.35
N VAL A 128 -12.50 9.31 2.87
CA VAL A 128 -11.54 8.41 3.50
C VAL A 128 -10.12 8.95 3.38
N ASN A 129 -9.72 9.40 2.19
CA ASN A 129 -8.35 9.85 1.95
C ASN A 129 -8.02 11.20 2.59
N ASN A 130 -9.04 11.96 2.97
CA ASN A 130 -8.85 13.21 3.72
C ASN A 130 -8.95 13.00 5.23
N SER A 131 -9.19 11.77 5.69
CA SER A 131 -9.22 11.48 7.11
C SER A 131 -7.83 11.62 7.71
N PRO A 132 -7.70 12.22 8.91
CA PRO A 132 -6.39 12.34 9.56
C PRO A 132 -5.89 10.96 9.97
N ASN A 133 -4.57 10.81 10.02
CA ASN A 133 -3.97 9.58 10.54
C ASN A 133 -4.22 9.52 12.05
N PRO A 134 -5.01 8.56 12.54
CA PRO A 134 -5.33 8.46 13.95
C PRO A 134 -4.14 8.08 14.83
N HIS A 135 -3.05 7.63 14.20
CA HIS A 135 -1.86 7.16 14.92
C HIS A 135 -0.67 8.11 14.81
N LYS A 136 -0.83 9.19 14.05
CA LYS A 136 0.23 10.18 13.95
C LYS A 136 0.16 11.10 15.17
N LYS A 137 1.06 10.87 16.10
CA LYS A 137 1.26 11.82 17.20
C LYS A 137 1.92 13.07 16.62
N GLU A 138 1.28 14.15 16.78
CA GLU A 138 1.88 15.45 16.47
C GLU A 138 3.06 15.73 17.41
#